data_e36f8bc8c7c2331eef67e2a5540f53fc
#
_entry.id   e36f8bc8c7c2331eef67e2a5540f53fc
#
_cell.length_a   1.000
_cell.length_b   1.000
_cell.length_c   1.000
_cell.angle_alpha   90.00
_cell.angle_beta   90.00
_cell.angle_gamma   90.00
#
_symmetry.space_group_name_H-M   'P 1'
#
loop_
_entity.id
_entity.type
_entity.pdbx_description
1 polymer ?
#
loop_
_entity_poly.entity_id
_entity_poly.type
_entity_poly.pdbx_seq_one_letter_code
_entity_poly.pdbx_strand_id
1 'polypeptide(L)'
;MSAPRVSVVYATARDEPGFRWFADGLARQLPDRADVEVIVVDGRFDAGRSARFEADAAGRFALRHVAAKPSPYQGPYRRTSRDCFAAASARNTGLVHARAPYVVFADDCSVPMPRWWRAVERAAAHGEVVAGAYQKRSAMRVDDGVLATSRADDSGIDGRWTLGDDGRPVRIHGGQLYGASFGAPRELLLSINGLDEQCDSIGYEDVQLGLRLAHAGATILYDRSMLTIESLELGSAGLPLLRVDPELPEREYRERLADFGVTRRPTQGRFDASHMILDVVLGTGSWATHGNCYWLADLVPDGYGDMVRRFPDTHWFDGCLLSTM
;
A
#
# COMPACT_ATOMS: atom_id res chain seq x y z
N MET A 1 -8.43 -26.99 -2.54
CA MET A 1 -8.06 -25.98 -1.49
C MET A 1 -9.29 -25.11 -1.29
N SER A 2 -9.65 -24.82 -0.04
CA SER A 2 -10.70 -23.84 0.26
C SER A 2 -10.34 -22.46 -0.29
N ALA A 3 -11.35 -21.62 -0.54
CA ALA A 3 -11.08 -20.23 -0.92
C ALA A 3 -10.40 -19.49 0.27
N PRO A 4 -9.42 -18.61 0.01
CA PRO A 4 -8.76 -17.89 1.08
C PRO A 4 -9.74 -16.93 1.77
N ARG A 5 -9.58 -16.77 3.09
CA ARG A 5 -10.36 -15.82 3.89
C ARG A 5 -9.72 -14.43 3.94
N VAL A 6 -8.41 -14.39 3.84
CA VAL A 6 -7.61 -13.15 3.85
C VAL A 6 -6.59 -13.21 2.72
N SER A 7 -6.52 -12.15 1.93
CA SER A 7 -5.42 -11.90 0.99
C SER A 7 -4.50 -10.84 1.60
N VAL A 8 -3.23 -11.18 1.78
CA VAL A 8 -2.19 -10.24 2.21
C VAL A 8 -1.45 -9.75 0.98
N VAL A 9 -1.50 -8.46 0.72
CA VAL A 9 -0.79 -7.80 -0.38
C VAL A 9 0.51 -7.21 0.18
N TYR A 10 1.63 -7.70 -0.34
CA TYR A 10 2.96 -7.24 -0.01
C TYR A 10 3.56 -6.58 -1.26
N ALA A 11 3.60 -5.25 -1.27
CA ALA A 11 4.07 -4.48 -2.42
C ALA A 11 5.53 -4.08 -2.24
N THR A 12 6.35 -4.30 -3.28
CA THR A 12 7.76 -3.94 -3.27
C THR A 12 8.26 -3.49 -4.63
N ALA A 13 9.30 -2.66 -4.62
CA ALA A 13 10.10 -2.29 -5.80
C ALA A 13 11.60 -2.28 -5.46
N ARG A 14 12.00 -3.05 -4.44
CA ARG A 14 13.36 -3.09 -3.90
C ARG A 14 14.11 -4.32 -4.36
N ASP A 15 15.44 -4.22 -4.44
CA ASP A 15 16.30 -5.39 -4.63
C ASP A 15 16.23 -6.34 -3.45
N GLU A 16 16.29 -5.77 -2.24
CA GLU A 16 16.21 -6.48 -0.98
C GLU A 16 14.94 -6.06 -0.21
N PRO A 17 13.79 -6.71 -0.48
CA PRO A 17 12.51 -6.29 0.11
C PRO A 17 12.30 -6.74 1.56
N GLY A 18 13.19 -7.56 2.13
CA GLY A 18 12.99 -8.11 3.48
C GLY A 18 11.83 -9.11 3.58
N PHE A 19 11.37 -9.67 2.48
CA PHE A 19 10.19 -10.54 2.44
C PHE A 19 10.31 -11.74 3.38
N ARG A 20 11.50 -12.33 3.50
CA ARG A 20 11.74 -13.44 4.43
C ARG A 20 11.37 -13.08 5.86
N TRP A 21 11.69 -11.87 6.32
CA TRP A 21 11.31 -11.41 7.66
C TRP A 21 9.80 -11.40 7.86
N PHE A 22 9.09 -10.87 6.85
CA PHE A 22 7.64 -10.83 6.85
C PHE A 22 7.05 -12.26 6.80
N ALA A 23 7.53 -13.09 5.88
CA ALA A 23 7.05 -14.45 5.67
C ALA A 23 7.24 -15.34 6.92
N ASP A 24 8.41 -15.28 7.53
CA ASP A 24 8.71 -16.02 8.76
C ASP A 24 7.85 -15.51 9.93
N GLY A 25 7.76 -14.19 10.10
CA GLY A 25 6.95 -13.58 11.16
C GLY A 25 5.45 -13.85 11.02
N LEU A 26 4.94 -13.85 9.80
CA LEU A 26 3.55 -14.22 9.50
C LEU A 26 3.32 -15.71 9.79
N ALA A 27 4.15 -16.60 9.27
CA ALA A 27 4.01 -18.03 9.42
C ALA A 27 4.00 -18.50 10.88
N ARG A 28 4.76 -17.83 11.75
CA ARG A 28 4.75 -18.10 13.20
C ARG A 28 3.43 -17.79 13.88
N GLN A 29 2.62 -16.95 13.29
CA GLN A 29 1.35 -16.49 13.86
C GLN A 29 0.15 -17.18 13.23
N LEU A 30 0.32 -17.77 12.04
CA LEU A 30 -0.75 -18.48 11.37
C LEU A 30 -1.05 -19.79 12.10
N PRO A 31 -2.34 -20.10 12.32
CA PRO A 31 -2.72 -21.45 12.69
C PRO A 31 -2.39 -22.43 11.54
N ASP A 32 -2.23 -23.72 11.86
CA ASP A 32 -1.98 -24.74 10.85
C ASP A 32 -3.00 -24.65 9.71
N ARG A 33 -2.52 -24.44 8.48
CA ARG A 33 -3.31 -24.33 7.25
C ARG A 33 -4.34 -23.18 7.27
N ALA A 34 -3.92 -22.01 7.71
CA ALA A 34 -4.75 -20.82 7.56
C ALA A 34 -5.16 -20.64 6.09
N ASP A 35 -6.43 -20.30 5.87
CA ASP A 35 -6.97 -19.91 4.56
C ASP A 35 -6.47 -18.51 4.16
N VAL A 36 -5.15 -18.40 3.97
CA VAL A 36 -4.45 -17.17 3.66
C VAL A 36 -3.70 -17.30 2.34
N GLU A 37 -3.83 -16.31 1.50
CA GLU A 37 -2.91 -16.12 0.38
C GLU A 37 -2.07 -14.86 0.60
N VAL A 38 -0.81 -14.93 0.20
CA VAL A 38 0.09 -13.78 0.14
C VAL A 38 0.35 -13.46 -1.33
N ILE A 39 0.13 -12.21 -1.70
CA ILE A 39 0.34 -11.69 -3.05
C ILE A 39 1.50 -10.71 -2.98
N VAL A 40 2.66 -11.14 -3.47
CA VAL A 40 3.81 -10.25 -3.63
C VAL A 40 3.67 -9.53 -4.96
N VAL A 41 3.47 -8.22 -4.89
CA VAL A 41 3.44 -7.35 -6.06
C VAL A 41 4.81 -6.71 -6.20
N ASP A 42 5.51 -7.05 -7.27
CA ASP A 42 6.92 -6.70 -7.44
C ASP A 42 7.14 -5.79 -8.66
N GLY A 43 7.57 -4.56 -8.40
CA GLY A 43 7.97 -3.62 -9.44
C GLY A 43 9.25 -4.01 -10.20
N ARG A 44 9.94 -5.07 -9.74
CA ARG A 44 11.16 -5.64 -10.34
C ARG A 44 11.00 -7.11 -10.72
N PHE A 45 9.80 -7.48 -11.09
CA PHE A 45 9.41 -8.87 -11.34
C PHE A 45 10.32 -9.57 -12.37
N ASP A 46 10.85 -10.72 -11.97
CA ASP A 46 11.51 -11.69 -12.86
C ASP A 46 11.40 -13.12 -12.29
N ALA A 47 11.78 -14.11 -13.10
CA ALA A 47 11.69 -15.52 -12.72
C ALA A 47 12.63 -15.91 -11.56
N GLY A 48 13.81 -15.30 -11.46
CA GLY A 48 14.75 -15.56 -10.38
C GLY A 48 14.22 -15.04 -9.04
N ARG A 49 13.57 -13.88 -9.06
CA ARG A 49 12.91 -13.31 -7.89
C ARG A 49 11.72 -14.16 -7.48
N SER A 50 10.95 -14.71 -8.43
CA SER A 50 9.84 -15.62 -8.11
C SER A 50 10.33 -16.83 -7.32
N ALA A 51 11.40 -17.49 -7.77
CA ALA A 51 11.96 -18.63 -7.07
C ALA A 51 12.46 -18.27 -5.64
N ARG A 52 13.01 -17.06 -5.47
CA ARG A 52 13.44 -16.55 -4.16
C ARG A 52 12.25 -16.34 -3.21
N PHE A 53 11.17 -15.68 -3.67
CA PHE A 53 9.98 -15.48 -2.85
C PHE A 53 9.31 -16.82 -2.49
N GLU A 54 9.26 -17.78 -3.41
CA GLU A 54 8.74 -19.13 -3.14
C GLU A 54 9.60 -19.84 -2.09
N ALA A 55 10.92 -19.75 -2.18
CA ALA A 55 11.84 -20.32 -1.18
C ALA A 55 11.64 -19.65 0.20
N ASP A 56 11.49 -18.34 0.25
CA ASP A 56 11.25 -17.61 1.49
C ASP A 56 9.88 -17.96 2.10
N ALA A 57 8.85 -18.18 1.29
CA ALA A 57 7.54 -18.66 1.77
C ALA A 57 7.59 -20.10 2.27
N ALA A 58 8.48 -20.92 1.72
CA ALA A 58 8.68 -22.33 2.11
C ALA A 58 7.40 -23.19 2.19
N GLY A 59 6.39 -22.87 1.37
CA GLY A 59 5.10 -23.60 1.34
C GLY A 59 4.20 -23.41 2.58
N ARG A 60 4.51 -22.45 3.45
CA ARG A 60 3.79 -22.20 4.70
C ARG A 60 2.42 -21.55 4.50
N PHE A 61 2.22 -20.90 3.38
CA PHE A 61 0.96 -20.31 2.92
C PHE A 61 0.91 -20.29 1.39
N ALA A 62 -0.25 -20.04 0.81
CA ALA A 62 -0.38 -19.87 -0.63
C ALA A 62 0.30 -18.56 -1.04
N LEU A 63 1.32 -18.64 -1.92
CA LEU A 63 2.04 -17.49 -2.45
C LEU A 63 1.68 -17.26 -3.91
N ARG A 64 1.53 -15.99 -4.28
CA ARG A 64 1.48 -15.54 -5.67
C ARG A 64 2.45 -14.38 -5.83
N HIS A 65 3.41 -14.51 -6.74
CA HIS A 65 4.30 -13.43 -7.13
C HIS A 65 3.83 -12.88 -8.47
N VAL A 66 3.55 -11.59 -8.52
CA VAL A 66 3.00 -10.91 -9.69
C VAL A 66 3.76 -9.63 -9.99
N ALA A 67 3.89 -9.31 -11.27
CA ALA A 67 4.42 -8.02 -11.69
C ALA A 67 3.46 -6.89 -11.27
N ALA A 68 4.01 -5.76 -10.85
CA ALA A 68 3.21 -4.55 -10.74
C ALA A 68 2.68 -4.15 -12.13
N LYS A 69 1.42 -3.71 -12.20
CA LYS A 69 0.88 -3.20 -13.45
C LYS A 69 1.67 -1.99 -13.95
N PRO A 70 1.65 -1.64 -15.25
CA PRO A 70 2.31 -0.46 -15.76
C PRO A 70 1.92 0.80 -14.98
N SER A 71 2.90 1.69 -14.79
CA SER A 71 2.72 2.96 -14.11
C SER A 71 3.49 4.06 -14.87
N PRO A 72 2.97 5.28 -14.96
CA PRO A 72 3.70 6.41 -15.54
C PRO A 72 4.87 6.88 -14.65
N TYR A 73 5.05 6.30 -13.47
CA TYR A 73 6.09 6.68 -12.51
C TYR A 73 7.15 5.61 -12.31
N GLN A 74 6.94 4.40 -12.81
CA GLN A 74 7.83 3.28 -12.57
C GLN A 74 7.86 2.31 -13.75
N GLY A 75 9.05 1.76 -14.02
CA GLY A 75 9.24 0.71 -15.01
C GLY A 75 9.32 1.25 -16.45
N PRO A 76 9.09 0.36 -17.44
CA PRO A 76 9.34 0.69 -18.86
C PRO A 76 8.40 1.77 -19.43
N TYR A 77 7.31 2.04 -18.75
CA TYR A 77 6.29 3.00 -19.21
C TYR A 77 6.35 4.33 -18.46
N ARG A 78 7.37 4.53 -17.61
CA ARG A 78 7.50 5.74 -16.83
C ARG A 78 7.64 6.98 -17.72
N ARG A 79 7.09 8.08 -17.26
CA ARG A 79 7.20 9.42 -17.85
C ARG A 79 8.10 10.36 -17.03
N THR A 80 8.48 9.93 -15.83
CA THR A 80 9.44 10.63 -14.97
C THR A 80 10.87 10.37 -15.44
N SER A 81 11.78 11.25 -15.09
CA SER A 81 13.21 11.16 -15.46
C SER A 81 13.85 9.85 -14.97
N ARG A 82 13.39 9.35 -13.84
CA ARG A 82 13.78 8.06 -13.26
C ARG A 82 12.60 7.37 -12.58
N ASP A 83 12.81 6.12 -12.16
CA ASP A 83 11.81 5.38 -11.42
C ASP A 83 11.49 6.07 -10.09
N CYS A 84 10.21 6.30 -9.83
CA CYS A 84 9.66 6.75 -8.56
C CYS A 84 8.70 5.69 -8.02
N PHE A 85 8.55 5.62 -6.71
CA PHE A 85 7.71 4.59 -6.10
C PHE A 85 6.23 4.79 -6.43
N ALA A 86 5.63 3.79 -7.08
CA ALA A 86 4.23 3.74 -7.48
C ALA A 86 3.44 2.85 -6.50
N ALA A 87 3.29 3.31 -5.26
CA ALA A 87 2.72 2.54 -4.16
C ALA A 87 1.24 2.21 -4.35
N ALA A 88 0.44 3.19 -4.80
CA ALA A 88 -0.99 2.99 -5.05
C ALA A 88 -1.20 2.00 -6.20
N SER A 89 -0.46 2.17 -7.30
CA SER A 89 -0.50 1.26 -8.44
C SER A 89 -0.14 -0.18 -8.06
N ALA A 90 0.90 -0.36 -7.25
CA ALA A 90 1.30 -1.69 -6.78
C ALA A 90 0.23 -2.31 -5.86
N ARG A 91 -0.30 -1.57 -4.90
CA ARG A 91 -1.37 -2.05 -4.01
C ARG A 91 -2.66 -2.36 -4.77
N ASN A 92 -3.03 -1.54 -5.75
CA ASN A 92 -4.18 -1.81 -6.63
C ASN A 92 -3.97 -3.09 -7.46
N THR A 93 -2.75 -3.34 -7.94
CA THR A 93 -2.43 -4.61 -8.59
C THR A 93 -2.73 -5.79 -7.65
N GLY A 94 -2.27 -5.71 -6.41
CA GLY A 94 -2.56 -6.72 -5.39
C GLY A 94 -4.05 -6.86 -5.11
N LEU A 95 -4.80 -5.77 -5.04
CA LEU A 95 -6.26 -5.78 -4.83
C LEU A 95 -7.00 -6.50 -5.96
N VAL A 96 -6.61 -6.27 -7.22
CA VAL A 96 -7.18 -6.97 -8.38
C VAL A 96 -6.91 -8.47 -8.31
N HIS A 97 -5.71 -8.86 -7.92
CA HIS A 97 -5.31 -10.26 -7.79
C HIS A 97 -5.85 -10.95 -6.53
N ALA A 98 -6.31 -10.20 -5.53
CA ALA A 98 -6.85 -10.75 -4.28
C ALA A 98 -8.14 -11.54 -4.54
N ARG A 99 -8.23 -12.74 -3.93
CA ARG A 99 -9.41 -13.63 -4.06
C ARG A 99 -10.22 -13.71 -2.77
N ALA A 100 -9.62 -13.32 -1.65
CA ALA A 100 -10.29 -13.34 -0.37
C ALA A 100 -11.29 -12.18 -0.23
N PRO A 101 -12.33 -12.34 0.61
CA PRO A 101 -13.28 -11.25 0.90
C PRO A 101 -12.66 -10.12 1.74
N TYR A 102 -11.51 -10.35 2.37
CA TYR A 102 -10.79 -9.37 3.16
C TYR A 102 -9.36 -9.23 2.65
N VAL A 103 -8.91 -7.99 2.46
CA VAL A 103 -7.57 -7.67 1.96
C VAL A 103 -6.81 -6.89 3.01
N VAL A 104 -5.57 -7.31 3.25
CA VAL A 104 -4.61 -6.61 4.11
C VAL A 104 -3.42 -6.18 3.26
N PHE A 105 -3.00 -4.95 3.40
CA PHE A 105 -1.77 -4.43 2.81
C PHE A 105 -0.69 -4.39 3.88
N ALA A 106 0.51 -4.76 3.49
CA ALA A 106 1.70 -4.69 4.34
C ALA A 106 2.87 -4.14 3.54
N ASP A 107 3.61 -3.20 4.14
CA ASP A 107 4.79 -2.63 3.51
C ASP A 107 5.98 -3.58 3.58
N ASP A 108 6.87 -3.45 2.61
CA ASP A 108 8.11 -4.19 2.55
C ASP A 108 9.09 -3.80 3.68
N CYS A 109 10.18 -4.54 3.81
CA CYS A 109 11.23 -4.31 4.81
C CYS A 109 10.75 -4.37 6.27
N SER A 110 9.63 -5.04 6.52
CA SER A 110 8.98 -5.07 7.83
C SER A 110 8.85 -6.48 8.42
N VAL A 111 8.74 -6.53 9.73
CA VAL A 111 8.42 -7.73 10.53
C VAL A 111 7.07 -7.54 11.19
N PRO A 112 6.08 -8.43 10.95
CA PRO A 112 4.83 -8.41 11.69
C PRO A 112 5.07 -8.91 13.12
N MET A 113 4.77 -8.07 14.11
CA MET A 113 5.01 -8.38 15.52
C MET A 113 3.97 -9.38 16.07
N PRO A 114 4.26 -10.07 17.17
CA PRO A 114 3.29 -10.98 17.80
C PRO A 114 1.93 -10.28 18.02
N ARG A 115 0.84 -10.96 17.69
CA ARG A 115 -0.56 -10.46 17.66
C ARG A 115 -0.97 -9.71 16.39
N TRP A 116 -0.06 -9.44 15.44
CA TRP A 116 -0.43 -8.80 14.18
C TRP A 116 -1.53 -9.58 13.45
N TRP A 117 -1.31 -10.89 13.28
CA TRP A 117 -2.28 -11.77 12.63
C TRP A 117 -3.62 -11.84 13.37
N ARG A 118 -3.58 -11.94 14.69
CA ARG A 118 -4.81 -11.96 15.51
C ARG A 118 -5.65 -10.70 15.33
N ALA A 119 -5.01 -9.54 15.20
CA ALA A 119 -5.71 -8.29 14.91
C ALA A 119 -6.34 -8.31 13.51
N VAL A 120 -5.62 -8.86 12.51
CA VAL A 120 -6.14 -9.06 11.15
C VAL A 120 -7.35 -9.99 11.15
N GLU A 121 -7.26 -11.17 11.80
CA GLU A 121 -8.36 -12.13 11.88
C GLU A 121 -9.60 -11.52 12.52
N ARG A 122 -9.41 -10.77 13.61
CA ARG A 122 -10.51 -10.06 14.27
C ARG A 122 -11.18 -9.08 13.32
N ALA A 123 -10.40 -8.22 12.67
CA ALA A 123 -10.93 -7.22 11.74
C ALA A 123 -11.64 -7.88 10.55
N ALA A 124 -11.08 -8.94 9.99
CA ALA A 124 -11.68 -9.69 8.90
C ALA A 124 -13.00 -10.37 9.31
N ALA A 125 -13.07 -10.93 10.51
CA ALA A 125 -14.28 -11.59 11.03
C ALA A 125 -15.44 -10.60 11.24
N HIS A 126 -15.14 -9.33 11.50
CA HIS A 126 -16.15 -8.28 11.71
C HIS A 126 -16.36 -7.38 10.49
N GLY A 127 -15.60 -7.57 9.41
CA GLY A 127 -15.68 -6.71 8.22
C GLY A 127 -15.24 -5.27 8.49
N GLU A 128 -14.31 -5.08 9.43
CA GLU A 128 -13.83 -3.77 9.86
C GLU A 128 -12.75 -3.21 8.93
N VAL A 129 -12.68 -1.88 8.80
CA VAL A 129 -11.50 -1.22 8.26
C VAL A 129 -10.54 -0.99 9.42
N VAL A 130 -9.35 -1.59 9.32
CA VAL A 130 -8.33 -1.52 10.38
C VAL A 130 -7.05 -0.87 9.86
N ALA A 131 -6.49 0.03 10.65
CA ALA A 131 -5.16 0.60 10.49
C ALA A 131 -4.25 0.03 11.57
N GLY A 132 -3.15 -0.58 11.17
CA GLY A 132 -2.13 -1.09 12.09
C GLY A 132 -1.17 0.00 12.55
N ALA A 133 -0.42 -0.32 13.58
CA ALA A 133 0.69 0.48 14.08
C ALA A 133 1.99 0.15 13.33
N TYR A 134 2.90 1.10 13.30
CA TYR A 134 4.26 0.86 12.82
C TYR A 134 5.30 1.52 13.73
N GLN A 135 6.51 1.01 13.67
CA GLN A 135 7.72 1.69 14.15
C GLN A 135 8.84 1.44 13.16
N LYS A 136 9.66 2.46 12.94
CA LYS A 136 10.89 2.33 12.16
C LYS A 136 12.08 2.17 13.09
N ARG A 137 12.96 1.22 12.78
CA ARG A 137 14.10 0.91 13.63
C ARG A 137 15.35 0.69 12.79
N SER A 138 16.50 1.01 13.37
CA SER A 138 17.81 0.74 12.78
C SER A 138 18.47 -0.49 13.38
N ALA A 139 19.52 -0.98 12.71
CA ALA A 139 20.33 -2.15 13.11
C ALA A 139 19.44 -3.38 13.46
N MET A 140 18.44 -3.61 12.65
CA MET A 140 17.51 -4.72 12.86
C MET A 140 18.20 -6.06 12.57
N ARG A 141 18.09 -6.98 13.52
CA ARG A 141 18.39 -8.40 13.31
C ARG A 141 17.12 -9.19 13.55
N VAL A 142 16.72 -9.93 12.53
CA VAL A 142 15.54 -10.78 12.56
C VAL A 142 15.96 -12.22 12.39
N ASP A 143 15.66 -13.05 13.37
CA ASP A 143 15.96 -14.47 13.39
C ASP A 143 14.63 -15.25 13.31
N ASP A 144 14.43 -16.01 12.25
CA ASP A 144 13.21 -16.81 12.02
C ASP A 144 11.89 -16.02 12.24
N GLY A 145 11.82 -14.78 11.73
CA GLY A 145 10.64 -13.92 11.86
C GLY A 145 10.44 -13.29 13.24
N VAL A 146 11.43 -13.38 14.12
CA VAL A 146 11.45 -12.71 15.42
C VAL A 146 12.47 -11.58 15.39
N LEU A 147 12.04 -10.38 15.74
CA LEU A 147 12.96 -9.26 15.94
C LEU A 147 13.82 -9.52 17.17
N ALA A 148 15.07 -9.98 16.95
CA ALA A 148 16.00 -10.32 18.02
C ALA A 148 16.63 -9.07 18.63
N THR A 149 17.10 -8.14 17.79
CA THR A 149 17.70 -6.87 18.23
C THR A 149 17.33 -5.73 17.27
N SER A 150 17.25 -4.53 17.79
CA SER A 150 17.11 -3.31 17.00
C SER A 150 17.46 -2.10 17.85
N ARG A 151 17.73 -0.98 17.20
CA ARG A 151 17.88 0.31 17.86
C ARG A 151 16.61 1.13 17.58
N ALA A 152 15.97 1.58 18.64
CA ALA A 152 14.84 2.50 18.52
C ALA A 152 15.35 3.86 18.04
N ASP A 153 14.51 4.53 17.24
CA ASP A 153 14.68 5.91 16.82
C ASP A 153 13.37 6.63 17.15
N ASP A 154 13.44 7.69 17.94
CA ASP A 154 12.24 8.44 18.37
C ASP A 154 11.49 9.04 17.16
N SER A 155 12.19 9.35 16.09
CA SER A 155 11.58 9.84 14.84
C SER A 155 10.80 8.77 14.07
N GLY A 156 11.04 7.50 14.38
CA GLY A 156 10.42 6.34 13.74
C GLY A 156 9.17 5.81 14.45
N ILE A 157 8.68 6.49 15.48
CA ILE A 157 7.49 6.06 16.22
C ILE A 157 6.23 6.56 15.52
N ASP A 158 5.26 5.68 15.36
CA ASP A 158 3.92 6.03 14.85
C ASP A 158 3.30 7.15 15.70
N GLY A 159 2.97 8.28 15.05
CA GLY A 159 2.36 9.42 15.75
C GLY A 159 1.00 9.12 16.38
N ARG A 160 0.36 7.99 16.01
CA ARG A 160 -0.90 7.49 16.60
C ARG A 160 -0.67 6.61 17.83
N TRP A 161 0.58 6.37 18.23
CA TRP A 161 0.92 5.40 19.28
C TRP A 161 0.17 5.61 20.59
N THR A 162 -0.15 6.86 20.90
CA THR A 162 -0.86 7.24 22.14
C THR A 162 -2.38 7.16 22.03
N LEU A 163 -2.93 6.88 20.84
CA LEU A 163 -4.39 6.90 20.64
C LEU A 163 -5.10 5.68 21.21
N GLY A 164 -4.41 4.59 21.45
CA GLY A 164 -5.06 3.35 21.91
C GLY A 164 -4.14 2.46 22.72
N ASP A 165 -4.73 1.42 23.28
CA ASP A 165 -4.05 0.36 24.01
C ASP A 165 -3.93 -0.90 23.19
N ASP A 166 -3.01 -1.78 23.58
CA ASP A 166 -2.86 -3.09 22.95
C ASP A 166 -4.13 -3.95 23.07
N GLY A 167 -4.65 -4.40 21.94
CA GLY A 167 -5.81 -5.27 21.87
C GLY A 167 -7.16 -4.57 22.02
N ARG A 168 -7.18 -3.24 22.07
CA ARG A 168 -8.41 -2.44 22.04
C ARG A 168 -8.35 -1.45 20.89
N PRO A 169 -8.95 -1.79 19.72
CA PRO A 169 -9.01 -0.86 18.62
C PRO A 169 -9.79 0.39 18.99
N VAL A 170 -9.31 1.53 18.51
CA VAL A 170 -9.98 2.82 18.69
C VAL A 170 -10.34 3.43 17.35
N ARG A 171 -11.45 4.15 17.30
CA ARG A 171 -11.85 4.89 16.11
C ARG A 171 -10.87 6.03 15.85
N ILE A 172 -10.44 6.16 14.60
CA ILE A 172 -9.57 7.24 14.14
C ILE A 172 -10.21 8.00 12.98
N HIS A 173 -9.68 9.20 12.70
CA HIS A 173 -10.05 9.97 11.51
C HIS A 173 -9.47 9.31 10.25
N GLY A 174 -10.16 9.42 9.11
CA GLY A 174 -9.70 8.84 7.84
C GLY A 174 -8.29 9.26 7.45
N GLY A 175 -7.93 10.52 7.66
CA GLY A 175 -6.58 11.04 7.40
C GLY A 175 -5.47 10.45 8.29
N GLN A 176 -5.81 9.57 9.22
CA GLN A 176 -4.86 8.85 10.06
C GLN A 176 -4.67 7.39 9.62
N LEU A 177 -5.17 7.00 8.46
CA LEU A 177 -4.79 5.74 7.83
C LEU A 177 -3.36 5.88 7.29
N TYR A 178 -2.44 5.03 7.72
CA TYR A 178 -1.06 5.01 7.23
C TYR A 178 -0.74 3.66 6.59
N GLY A 179 0.08 3.70 5.52
CA GLY A 179 0.31 2.59 4.61
C GLY A 179 1.03 1.38 5.16
N ALA A 180 1.72 1.51 6.29
CA ALA A 180 2.59 0.47 6.82
C ALA A 180 1.88 -0.90 6.99
N SER A 181 0.64 -0.86 7.46
CA SER A 181 -0.23 -2.04 7.56
C SER A 181 -1.68 -1.59 7.74
N PHE A 182 -2.56 -2.01 6.85
CA PHE A 182 -4.00 -1.76 6.98
C PHE A 182 -4.81 -2.85 6.26
N GLY A 183 -6.07 -3.01 6.64
CA GLY A 183 -6.96 -3.98 6.03
C GLY A 183 -8.40 -3.48 5.92
N ALA A 184 -9.11 -4.00 4.92
CA ALA A 184 -10.51 -3.70 4.69
C ALA A 184 -11.23 -4.81 3.91
N PRO A 185 -12.56 -4.87 3.92
CA PRO A 185 -13.33 -5.70 3.02
C PRO A 185 -13.00 -5.39 1.56
N ARG A 186 -12.74 -6.44 0.76
CA ARG A 186 -12.37 -6.30 -0.64
C ARG A 186 -13.41 -5.53 -1.46
N GLU A 187 -14.69 -5.85 -1.26
CA GLU A 187 -15.79 -5.17 -1.96
C GLU A 187 -15.83 -3.67 -1.66
N LEU A 188 -15.59 -3.29 -0.40
CA LEU A 188 -15.52 -1.87 -0.02
C LEU A 188 -14.36 -1.16 -0.75
N LEU A 189 -13.18 -1.78 -0.80
CA LEU A 189 -12.04 -1.23 -1.53
C LEU A 189 -12.34 -1.09 -3.03
N LEU A 190 -12.97 -2.08 -3.64
CA LEU A 190 -13.36 -2.03 -5.06
C LEU A 190 -14.45 -1.00 -5.31
N SER A 191 -15.42 -0.83 -4.41
CA SER A 191 -16.52 0.13 -4.56
C SER A 191 -16.06 1.59 -4.59
N ILE A 192 -14.94 1.89 -3.94
CA ILE A 192 -14.31 3.21 -4.00
C ILE A 192 -13.17 3.29 -5.03
N ASN A 193 -13.03 2.26 -5.87
CA ASN A 193 -12.00 2.17 -6.90
C ASN A 193 -10.55 2.13 -6.36
N GLY A 194 -10.34 1.47 -5.22
CA GLY A 194 -9.02 1.23 -4.62
C GLY A 194 -8.27 2.50 -4.19
N LEU A 195 -6.95 2.45 -4.25
CA LEU A 195 -6.08 3.58 -3.97
C LEU A 195 -6.00 4.53 -5.18
N ASP A 196 -5.84 5.80 -4.93
CA ASP A 196 -5.70 6.81 -5.98
C ASP A 196 -4.27 6.83 -6.52
N GLU A 197 -4.11 6.37 -7.75
CA GLU A 197 -2.80 6.28 -8.41
C GLU A 197 -2.24 7.64 -8.83
N GLN A 198 -3.03 8.71 -8.76
CA GLN A 198 -2.50 10.07 -8.89
C GLN A 198 -1.59 10.44 -7.72
N CYS A 199 -1.71 9.74 -6.58
CA CYS A 199 -0.81 9.89 -5.45
C CYS A 199 0.57 9.24 -5.67
N ASP A 200 0.71 8.37 -6.68
CA ASP A 200 1.99 7.74 -6.99
C ASP A 200 3.06 8.80 -7.25
N SER A 201 4.28 8.53 -6.80
CA SER A 201 5.43 9.42 -6.82
C SER A 201 5.40 10.60 -5.83
N ILE A 202 4.23 11.02 -5.33
CA ILE A 202 4.12 12.10 -4.33
C ILE A 202 3.78 11.59 -2.92
N GLY A 203 3.20 10.39 -2.80
CA GLY A 203 2.75 9.82 -1.53
C GLY A 203 1.36 10.31 -1.11
N TYR A 204 0.95 9.96 0.12
CA TYR A 204 -0.38 10.25 0.70
C TYR A 204 -1.52 9.39 0.14
N GLU A 205 -1.23 8.36 -0.62
CA GLU A 205 -2.20 7.42 -1.16
C GLU A 205 -3.01 6.72 -0.07
N ASP A 206 -2.37 6.48 1.08
CA ASP A 206 -2.93 5.88 2.27
C ASP A 206 -3.87 6.85 3.01
N VAL A 207 -3.42 8.07 3.25
CA VAL A 207 -4.21 9.13 3.87
C VAL A 207 -5.46 9.41 3.02
N GLN A 208 -5.28 9.51 1.72
CA GLN A 208 -6.36 9.73 0.77
C GLN A 208 -7.34 8.55 0.75
N LEU A 209 -6.84 7.31 0.77
CA LEU A 209 -7.69 6.13 0.88
C LEU A 209 -8.56 6.17 2.14
N GLY A 210 -7.95 6.49 3.28
CA GLY A 210 -8.67 6.58 4.56
C GLY A 210 -9.77 7.63 4.56
N LEU A 211 -9.54 8.79 3.95
CA LEU A 211 -10.56 9.83 3.79
C LEU A 211 -11.71 9.36 2.88
N ARG A 212 -11.39 8.66 1.79
CA ARG A 212 -12.39 8.10 0.87
C ARG A 212 -13.23 7.02 1.53
N LEU A 213 -12.60 6.13 2.29
CA LEU A 213 -13.30 5.10 3.07
C LEU A 213 -14.25 5.74 4.10
N ALA A 214 -13.81 6.77 4.82
CA ALA A 214 -14.65 7.49 5.76
C ALA A 214 -15.81 8.20 5.04
N HIS A 215 -15.58 8.80 3.87
CA HIS A 215 -16.63 9.41 3.04
C HIS A 215 -17.64 8.36 2.54
N ALA A 216 -17.21 7.15 2.25
CA ALA A 216 -18.08 6.02 1.91
C ALA A 216 -18.83 5.44 3.13
N GLY A 217 -18.71 6.05 4.30
CA GLY A 217 -19.41 5.66 5.52
C GLY A 217 -18.70 4.62 6.39
N ALA A 218 -17.47 4.23 6.04
CA ALA A 218 -16.72 3.27 6.84
C ALA A 218 -16.20 3.90 8.15
N THR A 219 -16.25 3.12 9.22
CA THR A 219 -15.53 3.44 10.46
C THR A 219 -14.13 2.83 10.38
N ILE A 220 -13.10 3.65 10.59
CA ILE A 220 -11.72 3.22 10.58
C ILE A 220 -11.25 3.04 12.02
N LEU A 221 -10.72 1.85 12.30
CA LEU A 221 -10.21 1.48 13.61
C LEU A 221 -8.69 1.40 13.58
N TYR A 222 -8.03 1.97 14.55
CA TYR A 222 -6.60 1.81 14.78
C TYR A 222 -6.37 0.74 15.83
N ASP A 223 -5.58 -0.29 15.50
CA ASP A 223 -5.21 -1.38 16.40
C ASP A 223 -3.70 -1.45 16.58
N ARG A 224 -3.21 -1.08 17.75
CA ARG A 224 -1.78 -1.17 18.09
C ARG A 224 -1.25 -2.60 18.06
N SER A 225 -2.09 -3.60 18.26
CA SER A 225 -1.67 -5.01 18.18
C SER A 225 -1.30 -5.43 16.76
N MET A 226 -1.81 -4.72 15.76
CA MET A 226 -1.43 -4.90 14.35
C MET A 226 -0.12 -4.14 14.03
N LEU A 227 0.92 -4.38 14.85
CA LEU A 227 2.20 -3.68 14.77
C LEU A 227 3.15 -4.34 13.77
N THR A 228 3.73 -3.52 12.89
CA THR A 228 4.90 -3.87 12.07
C THR A 228 6.12 -3.07 12.51
N ILE A 229 7.31 -3.69 12.50
CA ILE A 229 8.59 -3.00 12.69
C ILE A 229 9.33 -2.99 11.36
N GLU A 230 9.64 -1.81 10.87
CA GLU A 230 10.24 -1.54 9.58
C GLU A 230 11.73 -1.15 9.72
N SER A 231 12.59 -1.65 8.84
CA SER A 231 14.01 -1.29 8.81
C SER A 231 14.22 0.07 8.16
N LEU A 232 14.90 0.96 8.89
CA LEU A 232 15.33 2.25 8.33
C LEU A 232 16.33 2.09 7.20
N GLU A 233 17.28 1.15 7.32
CA GLU A 233 18.32 0.93 6.32
C GLU A 233 17.75 0.39 5.02
N LEU A 234 16.94 -0.66 5.09
CA LEU A 234 16.29 -1.21 3.91
C LEU A 234 15.24 -0.24 3.37
N GLY A 235 14.52 0.44 4.26
CA GLY A 235 13.53 1.45 3.91
C GLY A 235 14.14 2.59 3.08
N SER A 236 15.31 3.09 3.44
CA SER A 236 16.00 4.17 2.74
C SER A 236 16.58 3.78 1.37
N ALA A 237 16.79 2.49 1.11
CA ALA A 237 17.32 1.97 -0.16
C ALA A 237 16.24 1.79 -1.25
N GLY A 238 15.02 2.31 -1.04
CA GLY A 238 13.92 2.19 -1.99
C GLY A 238 13.93 3.22 -3.11
N LEU A 239 12.93 3.10 -3.99
CA LEU A 239 12.66 4.11 -4.99
C LEU A 239 12.24 5.43 -4.32
N PRO A 240 12.69 6.56 -4.84
CA PRO A 240 12.36 7.85 -4.26
C PRO A 240 10.91 8.24 -4.51
N LEU A 241 10.43 9.18 -3.69
CA LEU A 241 9.27 9.99 -4.01
C LEU A 241 9.75 11.33 -4.60
N LEU A 242 9.06 11.86 -5.59
CA LEU A 242 9.41 13.15 -6.23
C LEU A 242 9.60 14.26 -5.21
N ARG A 243 8.73 14.32 -4.21
CA ARG A 243 8.74 15.38 -3.19
C ARG A 243 9.97 15.41 -2.28
N VAL A 244 10.68 14.29 -2.15
CA VAL A 244 11.82 14.17 -1.21
C VAL A 244 13.14 13.86 -1.89
N ASP A 245 13.12 13.74 -3.21
CA ASP A 245 14.32 13.41 -3.98
C ASP A 245 15.07 14.68 -4.39
N PRO A 246 16.27 14.92 -3.82
CA PRO A 246 17.04 16.13 -4.13
C PRO A 246 17.62 16.15 -5.56
N GLU A 247 17.64 15.01 -6.25
CA GLU A 247 18.16 14.91 -7.61
C GLU A 247 17.08 15.12 -8.67
N LEU A 248 15.79 15.10 -8.27
CA LEU A 248 14.70 15.39 -9.18
C LEU A 248 14.52 16.89 -9.32
N PRO A 249 14.37 17.40 -10.55
CA PRO A 249 14.12 18.81 -10.77
C PRO A 249 12.85 19.26 -10.05
N GLU A 250 12.92 20.37 -9.33
CA GLU A 250 11.74 20.99 -8.69
C GLU A 250 10.61 21.24 -9.70
N ARG A 251 10.98 21.49 -10.95
CA ARG A 251 10.05 21.62 -12.05
C ARG A 251 9.20 20.36 -12.25
N GLU A 252 9.82 19.17 -12.27
CA GLU A 252 9.11 17.90 -12.45
C GLU A 252 8.12 17.66 -11.31
N TYR A 253 8.51 17.97 -10.09
CA TYR A 253 7.63 17.90 -8.94
C TYR A 253 6.46 18.90 -9.04
N ARG A 254 6.71 20.13 -9.47
CA ARG A 254 5.66 21.15 -9.65
C ARG A 254 4.69 20.79 -10.78
N GLU A 255 5.20 20.28 -11.89
CA GLU A 255 4.39 19.78 -12.99
C GLU A 255 3.48 18.64 -12.52
N ARG A 256 4.04 17.69 -11.77
CA ARG A 256 3.28 16.57 -11.20
C ARG A 256 2.18 17.01 -10.22
N LEU A 257 2.48 18.01 -9.40
CA LEU A 257 1.47 18.60 -8.51
C LEU A 257 0.37 19.33 -9.30
N ALA A 258 0.73 19.99 -10.39
CA ALA A 258 -0.25 20.63 -11.25
C ALA A 258 -1.19 19.60 -11.90
N ASP A 259 -0.65 18.46 -12.34
CA ASP A 259 -1.43 17.34 -12.87
C ASP A 259 -2.40 16.76 -11.84
N PHE A 260 -2.06 16.83 -10.56
CA PHE A 260 -2.95 16.40 -9.47
C PHE A 260 -4.18 17.31 -9.30
N GLY A 261 -4.25 18.41 -10.03
CA GLY A 261 -5.45 19.28 -10.11
C GLY A 261 -5.70 20.16 -8.88
N VAL A 262 -4.83 20.14 -7.89
CA VAL A 262 -5.05 20.76 -6.57
C VAL A 262 -4.22 22.01 -6.33
N THR A 263 -3.23 22.28 -7.15
CA THR A 263 -2.34 23.44 -7.03
C THR A 263 -2.98 24.78 -7.31
N ARG A 264 -4.28 24.83 -7.57
CA ARG A 264 -4.99 26.04 -7.96
C ARG A 264 -5.33 26.98 -6.80
N ARG A 265 -5.09 26.57 -5.55
CA ARG A 265 -5.18 27.48 -4.41
C ARG A 265 -3.78 27.81 -3.92
N PRO A 266 -3.39 29.07 -3.85
CA PRO A 266 -2.16 29.47 -3.21
C PRO A 266 -2.25 29.16 -1.73
N THR A 267 -1.79 28.00 -1.31
CA THR A 267 -1.55 27.69 0.08
C THR A 267 -0.21 28.30 0.44
N GLN A 268 -0.21 29.46 1.03
CA GLN A 268 0.81 30.14 1.82
C GLN A 268 2.23 29.50 1.82
N GLY A 269 2.79 29.21 0.64
CA GLY A 269 4.19 28.85 0.47
C GLY A 269 4.63 27.46 0.96
N ARG A 270 3.71 26.63 1.50
CA ARG A 270 3.97 25.22 1.80
C ARG A 270 2.85 24.37 1.22
N PHE A 271 3.25 23.38 0.46
CA PHE A 271 2.36 22.33 0.01
C PHE A 271 1.87 21.53 1.22
N ASP A 272 0.62 21.68 1.58
CA ASP A 272 -0.04 20.89 2.60
C ASP A 272 -0.94 19.86 1.93
N ALA A 273 -0.43 18.64 1.82
CA ALA A 273 -1.14 17.53 1.21
C ALA A 273 -2.44 17.16 1.94
N SER A 274 -2.53 17.47 3.24
CA SER A 274 -3.77 17.25 4.01
C SER A 274 -4.87 18.18 3.51
N HIS A 275 -4.57 19.43 3.24
CA HIS A 275 -5.51 20.39 2.66
C HIS A 275 -5.91 20.01 1.23
N MET A 276 -4.94 19.54 0.45
CA MET A 276 -5.16 19.08 -0.91
C MET A 276 -6.20 17.97 -0.96
N ILE A 277 -6.01 16.96 -0.13
CA ILE A 277 -6.89 15.80 -0.08
C ILE A 277 -8.28 16.18 0.46
N LEU A 278 -8.35 17.01 1.48
CA LEU A 278 -9.62 17.49 2.04
C LEU A 278 -10.40 18.33 1.03
N ASP A 279 -9.76 19.20 0.29
CA ASP A 279 -10.43 20.00 -0.74
C ASP A 279 -10.98 19.14 -1.87
N VAL A 280 -10.24 18.13 -2.31
CA VAL A 280 -10.70 17.16 -3.30
C VAL A 280 -11.87 16.34 -2.75
N VAL A 281 -11.77 15.85 -1.51
CA VAL A 281 -12.83 15.03 -0.89
C VAL A 281 -14.08 15.83 -0.56
N LEU A 282 -13.94 17.03 -0.04
CA LEU A 282 -15.07 17.84 0.42
C LEU A 282 -15.73 18.67 -0.70
N GLY A 283 -14.98 18.95 -1.77
CA GLY A 283 -15.41 19.89 -2.79
C GLY A 283 -16.35 19.34 -3.87
N THR A 284 -16.35 18.06 -4.15
CA THR A 284 -16.99 17.52 -5.37
C THR A 284 -17.95 16.37 -5.20
N GLY A 285 -17.99 15.67 -4.07
CA GLY A 285 -18.87 14.49 -3.87
C GLY A 285 -18.67 13.33 -4.87
N SER A 286 -18.01 13.57 -5.99
CA SER A 286 -17.78 12.60 -7.07
C SER A 286 -16.31 12.22 -7.25
N TRP A 287 -15.41 12.76 -6.46
CA TRP A 287 -13.98 12.55 -6.64
C TRP A 287 -13.53 11.07 -6.46
N ALA A 288 -14.32 10.25 -5.78
CA ALA A 288 -14.07 8.80 -5.66
C ALA A 288 -13.94 8.10 -7.03
N THR A 289 -14.35 8.75 -8.10
CA THR A 289 -14.28 8.25 -9.48
C THR A 289 -13.16 8.88 -10.30
N HIS A 290 -12.43 9.86 -9.77
CA HIS A 290 -11.46 10.63 -10.52
C HIS A 290 -10.00 10.21 -10.30
N GLY A 291 -9.73 9.37 -9.30
CA GLY A 291 -8.37 8.98 -8.96
C GLY A 291 -7.71 8.02 -9.95
N ASN A 292 -8.49 7.16 -10.59
CA ASN A 292 -8.02 6.17 -11.54
C ASN A 292 -8.80 6.26 -12.84
N CYS A 293 -8.12 6.08 -13.98
CA CYS A 293 -8.73 6.17 -15.31
C CYS A 293 -9.60 4.97 -15.69
N TYR A 294 -9.71 4.01 -14.82
CA TYR A 294 -10.40 2.75 -15.03
C TYR A 294 -10.98 2.27 -13.70
N TRP A 295 -11.95 1.38 -13.79
CA TRP A 295 -12.48 0.72 -12.62
C TRP A 295 -11.72 -0.57 -12.33
N LEU A 296 -11.20 -0.70 -11.13
CA LEU A 296 -10.52 -1.91 -10.69
C LEU A 296 -11.42 -3.14 -10.71
N ALA A 297 -12.71 -2.96 -10.45
CA ALA A 297 -13.71 -4.03 -10.52
C ALA A 297 -13.79 -4.68 -11.91
N ASP A 298 -13.58 -3.91 -12.97
CA ASP A 298 -13.61 -4.41 -14.34
C ASP A 298 -12.40 -5.31 -14.68
N LEU A 299 -11.34 -5.20 -13.90
CA LEU A 299 -10.12 -6.01 -14.07
C LEU A 299 -10.16 -7.32 -13.29
N VAL A 300 -11.05 -7.44 -12.31
CA VAL A 300 -11.06 -8.58 -11.38
C VAL A 300 -11.29 -9.93 -12.06
N PRO A 301 -12.22 -10.10 -13.04
CA PRO A 301 -12.47 -11.41 -13.65
C PRO A 301 -11.26 -12.01 -14.35
N ASP A 302 -10.54 -11.19 -15.11
CA ASP A 302 -9.44 -11.61 -15.99
C ASP A 302 -8.06 -11.20 -15.46
N GLY A 303 -8.06 -10.44 -14.37
CA GLY A 303 -6.86 -9.86 -13.79
C GLY A 303 -6.22 -8.82 -14.71
N TYR A 304 -5.01 -8.48 -14.32
CA TYR A 304 -4.22 -7.47 -14.98
C TYR A 304 -3.85 -7.76 -16.45
N GLY A 305 -3.78 -9.03 -16.84
CA GLY A 305 -3.47 -9.43 -18.23
C GLY A 305 -4.44 -8.88 -19.27
N ASP A 306 -5.72 -8.68 -18.90
CA ASP A 306 -6.71 -8.09 -19.81
C ASP A 306 -6.45 -6.59 -20.05
N MET A 307 -6.01 -5.88 -19.02
CA MET A 307 -5.65 -4.47 -19.12
C MET A 307 -4.50 -4.24 -20.11
N VAL A 308 -3.43 -5.06 -20.04
CA VAL A 308 -2.31 -4.97 -20.98
C VAL A 308 -2.75 -5.32 -22.41
N ARG A 309 -3.67 -6.27 -22.56
CA ARG A 309 -4.22 -6.61 -23.88
C ARG A 309 -5.09 -5.51 -24.49
N ARG A 310 -5.91 -4.85 -23.64
CA ARG A 310 -6.79 -3.75 -24.08
C ARG A 310 -6.02 -2.49 -24.44
N PHE A 311 -4.90 -2.25 -23.76
CA PHE A 311 -4.14 -1.02 -23.86
C PHE A 311 -2.64 -1.29 -24.10
N PRO A 312 -2.27 -1.96 -25.20
CA PRO A 312 -0.89 -2.39 -25.46
C PRO A 312 0.09 -1.22 -25.56
N ASP A 313 -0.37 -0.05 -25.97
CA ASP A 313 0.46 1.12 -26.27
C ASP A 313 0.48 2.17 -25.15
N THR A 314 -0.01 1.83 -23.96
CA THR A 314 -0.01 2.74 -22.80
C THR A 314 -0.82 4.05 -22.94
N HIS A 315 -1.51 4.26 -24.04
CA HIS A 315 -2.37 5.44 -24.26
C HIS A 315 -3.48 5.60 -23.22
N TRP A 316 -3.81 4.53 -22.51
CA TRP A 316 -4.73 4.59 -21.39
C TRP A 316 -4.23 5.45 -20.21
N PHE A 317 -2.90 5.66 -20.09
CA PHE A 317 -2.36 6.64 -19.16
C PHE A 317 -2.64 8.08 -19.61
N ASP A 318 -2.74 8.31 -20.91
CA ASP A 318 -2.92 9.65 -21.46
C ASP A 318 -4.28 10.22 -21.07
N GLY A 319 -5.31 9.37 -21.03
CA GLY A 319 -6.61 9.75 -20.53
C GLY A 319 -6.62 10.15 -19.06
N CYS A 320 -5.76 9.54 -18.23
CA CYS A 320 -5.64 9.86 -16.79
C CYS A 320 -5.00 11.21 -16.53
N LEU A 321 -4.01 11.57 -17.32
CA LEU A 321 -3.26 12.82 -17.15
C LEU A 321 -3.94 14.01 -17.82
N LEU A 322 -4.79 13.77 -18.82
CA LEU A 322 -5.43 14.80 -19.64
C LEU A 322 -6.89 15.08 -19.24
N SER A 323 -7.56 14.16 -18.56
CA SER A 323 -8.96 14.35 -18.12
C SER A 323 -9.11 15.32 -16.94
N THR A 324 -8.03 15.85 -16.43
CA THR A 324 -7.99 16.86 -15.37
C THR A 324 -7.77 18.29 -15.88
N MET A 325 -7.76 18.48 -17.20
CA MET A 325 -7.76 19.81 -17.82
C MET A 325 -9.23 20.22 -18.10
#